data_17c55213550c679556db928087c2c7d2
#
_entry.id   17c55213550c679556db928087c2c7d2
#
_cell.length_a   1.000
_cell.length_b   1.000
_cell.length_c   1.000
_cell.angle_alpha   90.00
_cell.angle_beta   90.00
_cell.angle_gamma   90.00
#
_symmetry.space_group_name_H-M   'P 1'
#
loop_
_entity.id
_entity.type
_entity.pdbx_description
1 polymer ?
#
loop_
_entity_poly.entity_id
_entity_poly.type
_entity_poly.pdbx_seq_one_letter_code
_entity_poly.pdbx_strand_id
1 'polypeptide(L)'
;MKRFLLTLAVFASAFLSAQEYPGEKSTWEGCDRYDFKVEGRDALVVIPKEAAPGNPWIWRPAFFGAFPSVDQALLKEGWHLAYYDVTHLYGSPRAVELSKKFYDFTVKEFGLSEKMVVEGFSRGGYMAFAWADKYPETVSALYVDAPVCDITSWPGRHQPEFWNGFLVEWGVKDEDVDSNFTGNAINHLPRMAKAGIPIISVCGGKDEGVPYDENMHKVRDAYQAMGGVVEVIVKPDCGHHPHSLEDPTPVVDFIKAHTDSYTAHQKISLRGDLDNSLEAMTVRGKATVAFLGGSITEMEGWKDMIKDDLKQRFPDTEFTFIDAGISSLGSTPHAFRFEEDVLAKGVPDLLFVEAAVNDDTNFFGPKEQVLGMEGIVRHALKANPYMDIVFLHFIYDPFIDLLNEGEIPDVIMNHERVANHYHLTSIDLASEVAERMKAGEFDWKTFGGTHPAPFGHKIYTAAIEKVLDAFTKPAKDYSRKQHSLPEKPLEDDCYENGRLLPPASALKTKGFRLEEDWAPADGAGTRQQYVHVPTLVCEEGGSLTLEFDGKAIGLYCTCGPNAGKLSYTIDGKEYPILDTFTPWSRGLHIPWLHILANDLEPGRHVLKMKVLKGERQGCYIRNYVVN
;
A
#
# COMPACT_ATOMS: atom_id res chain seq x y z
N MET A 1 -17.71 -53.46 -49.04
CA MET A 1 -16.42 -53.31 -48.34
C MET A 1 -16.43 -52.02 -47.50
N LYS A 2 -16.78 -52.13 -46.24
CA LYS A 2 -16.79 -51.00 -45.27
C LYS A 2 -15.48 -51.01 -44.56
N ARG A 3 -14.68 -49.92 -44.68
CA ARG A 3 -13.47 -49.68 -43.91
C ARG A 3 -13.85 -49.01 -42.57
N PHE A 4 -13.60 -49.69 -41.47
CA PHE A 4 -13.61 -49.15 -40.13
C PHE A 4 -12.30 -48.42 -39.92
N LEU A 5 -12.36 -47.11 -39.64
CA LEU A 5 -11.25 -46.35 -39.07
C LEU A 5 -11.35 -46.45 -37.55
N LEU A 6 -10.35 -47.08 -36.93
CA LEU A 6 -10.16 -47.11 -35.47
C LEU A 6 -9.38 -45.85 -35.11
N THR A 7 -10.03 -44.91 -34.40
CA THR A 7 -9.35 -43.74 -33.84
C THR A 7 -8.76 -44.13 -32.47
N LEU A 8 -7.44 -44.21 -32.40
CA LEU A 8 -6.71 -44.44 -31.15
C LEU A 8 -6.66 -43.11 -30.38
N ALA A 9 -7.42 -43.00 -29.31
CA ALA A 9 -7.27 -41.89 -28.34
C ALA A 9 -6.07 -42.17 -27.47
N VAL A 10 -4.99 -41.42 -27.65
CA VAL A 10 -3.83 -41.42 -26.75
C VAL A 10 -4.19 -40.54 -25.57
N PHE A 11 -4.47 -41.13 -24.42
CA PHE A 11 -4.50 -40.46 -23.14
C PHE A 11 -3.05 -40.14 -22.76
N ALA A 12 -2.65 -38.88 -22.91
CA ALA A 12 -1.46 -38.37 -22.30
C ALA A 12 -1.76 -38.15 -20.80
N SER A 13 -1.42 -39.14 -19.98
CA SER A 13 -1.32 -38.97 -18.54
C SER A 13 -0.15 -38.02 -18.28
N ALA A 14 -0.44 -36.76 -17.93
CA ALA A 14 0.53 -35.88 -17.35
C ALA A 14 0.92 -36.47 -15.98
N PHE A 15 2.08 -37.12 -15.90
CA PHE A 15 2.72 -37.39 -14.64
C PHE A 15 3.13 -36.02 -14.08
N LEU A 16 2.39 -35.49 -13.08
CA LEU A 16 2.95 -34.52 -12.18
C LEU A 16 4.14 -35.22 -11.50
N SER A 17 5.35 -34.86 -11.88
CA SER A 17 6.52 -35.24 -11.10
C SER A 17 6.34 -34.60 -9.73
N ALA A 18 6.29 -35.40 -8.66
CA ALA A 18 6.33 -34.86 -7.32
C ALA A 18 7.60 -33.99 -7.21
N GLN A 19 7.45 -32.76 -6.79
CA GLN A 19 8.58 -31.86 -6.60
C GLN A 19 9.47 -32.47 -5.50
N GLU A 20 10.73 -32.81 -5.83
CA GLU A 20 11.70 -33.31 -4.86
C GLU A 20 12.31 -32.10 -4.15
N TYR A 21 12.04 -31.97 -2.84
CA TYR A 21 12.66 -30.96 -1.99
C TYR A 21 13.98 -31.47 -1.40
N PRO A 22 14.96 -30.60 -1.14
CA PRO A 22 16.22 -31.01 -0.52
C PRO A 22 16.03 -31.39 0.94
N GLY A 23 16.84 -32.35 1.42
CA GLY A 23 16.88 -32.74 2.83
C GLY A 23 16.28 -34.10 3.14
N GLU A 24 16.28 -34.46 4.44
CA GLU A 24 15.71 -35.71 4.94
C GLU A 24 14.22 -35.50 5.22
N LYS A 25 13.37 -36.29 4.57
CA LYS A 25 11.92 -36.18 4.71
C LYS A 25 11.45 -36.86 5.98
N SER A 26 10.65 -36.14 6.76
CA SER A 26 9.94 -36.60 7.95
C SER A 26 8.53 -36.00 8.01
N THR A 27 7.87 -36.00 9.14
CA THR A 27 6.56 -35.35 9.32
C THR A 27 6.51 -34.51 10.60
N TRP A 28 5.81 -33.41 10.55
CA TRP A 28 5.45 -32.59 11.69
C TRP A 28 3.98 -32.16 11.59
N GLU A 29 3.19 -32.38 12.64
CA GLU A 29 1.73 -32.06 12.65
C GLU A 29 0.96 -32.65 11.44
N GLY A 30 1.42 -33.82 10.95
CA GLY A 30 0.82 -34.52 9.81
C GLY A 30 1.10 -33.89 8.44
N CYS A 31 2.02 -32.93 8.37
CA CYS A 31 2.54 -32.30 7.16
C CYS A 31 3.96 -32.78 6.87
N ASP A 32 4.38 -32.71 5.61
CA ASP A 32 5.75 -33.07 5.19
C ASP A 32 6.76 -32.10 5.76
N ARG A 33 7.81 -32.60 6.38
CA ARG A 33 8.93 -31.85 6.93
C ARG A 33 10.21 -32.32 6.27
N TYR A 34 11.06 -31.37 5.90
CA TYR A 34 12.37 -31.61 5.31
C TYR A 34 13.45 -30.99 6.20
N ASP A 35 14.37 -31.83 6.70
CA ASP A 35 15.49 -31.44 7.54
C ASP A 35 16.76 -31.38 6.69
N PHE A 36 17.49 -30.27 6.74
CA PHE A 36 18.72 -30.05 5.95
C PHE A 36 19.72 -29.19 6.74
N LYS A 37 20.86 -28.89 6.11
CA LYS A 37 21.86 -28.01 6.72
C LYS A 37 22.22 -26.86 5.77
N VAL A 38 22.32 -25.67 6.36
CA VAL A 38 22.87 -24.49 5.70
C VAL A 38 24.07 -24.00 6.50
N GLU A 39 25.24 -23.85 5.87
CA GLU A 39 26.48 -23.45 6.54
C GLU A 39 26.80 -24.33 7.78
N GLY A 40 26.45 -25.61 7.71
CA GLY A 40 26.67 -26.60 8.78
C GLY A 40 25.68 -26.54 9.95
N ARG A 41 24.70 -25.63 9.93
CA ARG A 41 23.66 -25.48 10.95
C ARG A 41 22.38 -26.18 10.53
N ASP A 42 21.63 -26.65 11.53
CA ASP A 42 20.37 -27.32 11.31
C ASP A 42 19.30 -26.33 10.83
N ALA A 43 18.61 -26.74 9.77
CA ALA A 43 17.52 -26.04 9.14
C ALA A 43 16.39 -27.02 8.80
N LEU A 44 15.18 -26.54 8.75
CA LEU A 44 14.05 -27.34 8.26
C LEU A 44 12.98 -26.45 7.62
N VAL A 45 12.16 -27.10 6.79
CA VAL A 45 10.92 -26.53 6.25
C VAL A 45 9.80 -27.55 6.43
N VAL A 46 8.64 -27.09 6.93
CA VAL A 46 7.39 -27.85 6.96
C VAL A 46 6.50 -27.33 5.86
N ILE A 47 6.02 -28.23 5.02
CA ILE A 47 5.18 -27.94 3.87
C ILE A 47 3.72 -28.25 4.21
N PRO A 48 2.77 -27.31 4.04
CA PRO A 48 1.37 -27.56 4.31
C PRO A 48 0.81 -28.61 3.33
N LYS A 49 -0.31 -29.24 3.69
CA LYS A 49 -0.99 -30.21 2.81
C LYS A 49 -1.46 -29.59 1.50
N GLU A 50 -1.95 -28.38 1.60
CA GLU A 50 -2.36 -27.55 0.46
C GLU A 50 -1.75 -26.18 0.70
N ALA A 51 -0.82 -25.78 -0.16
CA ALA A 51 -0.15 -24.49 -0.02
C ALA A 51 -1.10 -23.34 -0.41
N ALA A 52 -1.13 -22.30 0.40
CA ALA A 52 -1.83 -21.06 0.06
C ALA A 52 -1.17 -20.38 -1.15
N PRO A 53 -1.92 -19.63 -1.96
CA PRO A 53 -1.36 -18.90 -3.10
C PRO A 53 -0.15 -18.04 -2.71
N GLY A 54 0.91 -18.09 -3.50
CA GLY A 54 2.15 -17.35 -3.26
C GLY A 54 3.10 -18.01 -2.26
N ASN A 55 2.77 -19.21 -1.73
CA ASN A 55 3.61 -19.98 -0.79
C ASN A 55 4.07 -19.13 0.40
N PRO A 56 3.14 -18.49 1.15
CA PRO A 56 3.50 -17.70 2.33
C PRO A 56 4.16 -18.56 3.39
N TRP A 57 5.02 -17.96 4.20
CA TRP A 57 5.75 -18.69 5.23
C TRP A 57 6.10 -17.85 6.44
N ILE A 58 6.33 -18.55 7.57
CA ILE A 58 6.80 -17.99 8.82
C ILE A 58 8.15 -18.61 9.17
N TRP A 59 9.11 -17.80 9.56
CA TRP A 59 10.45 -18.22 9.95
C TRP A 59 10.67 -18.07 11.45
N ARG A 60 11.07 -19.16 12.10
CA ARG A 60 11.50 -19.20 13.51
C ARG A 60 13.03 -19.27 13.59
N PRO A 61 13.73 -18.24 14.09
CA PRO A 61 15.17 -18.29 14.33
C PRO A 61 15.56 -19.04 15.61
N ALA A 62 14.59 -19.44 16.44
CA ALA A 62 14.82 -20.08 17.72
C ALA A 62 13.65 -20.99 18.14
N PHE A 63 13.92 -22.01 18.97
CA PHE A 63 12.93 -22.81 19.71
C PHE A 63 11.87 -23.50 18.85
N PHE A 64 12.26 -24.19 17.78
CA PHE A 64 11.32 -24.93 16.94
C PHE A 64 10.41 -25.87 17.76
N GLY A 65 9.11 -25.78 17.50
CA GLY A 65 8.08 -26.62 18.15
C GLY A 65 7.71 -26.20 19.58
N ALA A 66 8.32 -25.18 20.16
CA ALA A 66 7.91 -24.64 21.45
C ALA A 66 6.70 -23.69 21.27
N PHE A 67 5.62 -23.95 22.05
CA PHE A 67 4.39 -23.12 22.00
C PHE A 67 3.86 -22.87 20.58
N PRO A 68 3.56 -23.91 19.77
CA PRO A 68 3.40 -23.81 18.32
C PRO A 68 1.98 -23.44 17.88
N SER A 69 1.15 -22.82 18.70
CA SER A 69 -0.27 -22.57 18.38
C SER A 69 -0.45 -21.72 17.12
N VAL A 70 0.37 -20.69 16.94
CA VAL A 70 0.35 -19.83 15.75
C VAL A 70 0.87 -20.58 14.53
N ASP A 71 2.00 -21.30 14.66
CA ASP A 71 2.56 -22.14 13.58
C ASP A 71 1.55 -23.17 13.08
N GLN A 72 0.89 -23.89 14.02
CA GLN A 72 -0.10 -24.90 13.69
C GLN A 72 -1.34 -24.31 13.00
N ALA A 73 -1.76 -23.10 13.41
CA ALA A 73 -2.89 -22.42 12.81
C ALA A 73 -2.55 -21.97 11.38
N LEU A 74 -1.41 -21.33 11.18
CA LEU A 74 -0.96 -20.90 9.85
C LEU A 74 -0.71 -22.09 8.91
N LEU A 75 -0.11 -23.18 9.42
CA LEU A 75 0.11 -24.39 8.62
C LEU A 75 -1.21 -25.00 8.11
N LYS A 76 -2.29 -24.99 8.91
CA LYS A 76 -3.63 -25.44 8.49
C LYS A 76 -4.23 -24.54 7.42
N GLU A 77 -3.83 -23.29 7.36
CA GLU A 77 -4.27 -22.33 6.37
C GLU A 77 -3.35 -22.27 5.12
N GLY A 78 -2.45 -23.24 4.99
CA GLY A 78 -1.60 -23.39 3.80
C GLY A 78 -0.28 -22.63 3.85
N TRP A 79 0.14 -22.14 5.02
CA TRP A 79 1.44 -21.50 5.20
C TRP A 79 2.55 -22.51 5.41
N HIS A 80 3.75 -22.21 4.92
CA HIS A 80 4.95 -22.97 5.23
C HIS A 80 5.55 -22.48 6.54
N LEU A 81 6.20 -23.40 7.26
CA LEU A 81 6.95 -23.07 8.48
C LEU A 81 8.42 -23.40 8.24
N ALA A 82 9.30 -22.47 8.54
CA ALA A 82 10.73 -22.67 8.41
C ALA A 82 11.47 -22.38 9.73
N TYR A 83 12.57 -23.08 9.93
CA TYR A 83 13.43 -22.91 11.11
C TYR A 83 14.90 -22.94 10.71
N TYR A 84 15.68 -22.08 11.35
CA TYR A 84 17.12 -22.06 11.25
C TYR A 84 17.74 -21.68 12.58
N ASP A 85 18.59 -22.52 13.15
CA ASP A 85 19.15 -22.32 14.50
C ASP A 85 20.25 -21.26 14.52
N VAL A 86 19.88 -20.06 14.91
CA VAL A 86 20.77 -18.93 15.21
C VAL A 86 20.61 -18.41 16.64
N THR A 87 19.99 -19.20 17.49
CA THR A 87 19.58 -18.85 18.86
C THR A 87 20.71 -18.27 19.72
N HIS A 88 21.93 -18.85 19.61
CA HIS A 88 23.09 -18.47 20.42
C HIS A 88 23.99 -17.40 19.76
N LEU A 89 23.51 -16.77 18.68
CA LEU A 89 24.27 -15.73 17.97
C LEU A 89 23.76 -14.31 18.27
N TYR A 90 22.81 -14.16 19.19
CA TYR A 90 22.33 -12.88 19.76
C TYR A 90 22.05 -11.79 18.70
N GLY A 91 21.50 -12.15 17.54
CA GLY A 91 21.22 -11.21 16.45
C GLY A 91 22.46 -10.49 15.88
N SER A 92 23.65 -11.07 16.06
CA SER A 92 24.92 -10.50 15.58
C SER A 92 24.95 -10.33 14.05
N PRO A 93 25.84 -9.49 13.51
CA PRO A 93 26.05 -9.40 12.06
C PRO A 93 26.30 -10.75 11.40
N ARG A 94 27.02 -11.66 12.10
CA ARG A 94 27.24 -13.02 11.65
C ARG A 94 25.95 -13.85 11.63
N ALA A 95 25.07 -13.68 12.62
CA ALA A 95 23.77 -14.34 12.63
C ALA A 95 22.93 -13.92 11.41
N VAL A 96 22.94 -12.64 11.10
CA VAL A 96 22.23 -12.06 9.94
C VAL A 96 22.79 -12.60 8.62
N GLU A 97 24.13 -12.65 8.47
CA GLU A 97 24.77 -13.19 7.26
C GLU A 97 24.45 -14.68 7.04
N LEU A 98 24.50 -15.49 8.10
CA LEU A 98 24.15 -16.92 8.03
C LEU A 98 22.67 -17.10 7.67
N SER A 99 21.80 -16.30 8.27
CA SER A 99 20.36 -16.32 7.99
C SER A 99 20.04 -15.86 6.57
N LYS A 100 20.85 -14.96 5.98
CA LYS A 100 20.69 -14.58 4.57
C LYS A 100 20.91 -15.76 3.63
N LYS A 101 21.92 -16.58 3.91
CA LYS A 101 22.17 -17.79 3.12
C LYS A 101 21.06 -18.82 3.29
N PHE A 102 20.52 -18.94 4.51
CA PHE A 102 19.34 -19.76 4.76
C PHE A 102 18.11 -19.26 3.99
N TYR A 103 17.83 -17.96 4.06
CA TYR A 103 16.72 -17.34 3.35
C TYR A 103 16.83 -17.58 1.83
N ASP A 104 18.00 -17.28 1.23
CA ASP A 104 18.21 -17.45 -0.22
C ASP A 104 18.02 -18.91 -0.66
N PHE A 105 18.56 -19.84 0.14
CA PHE A 105 18.39 -21.27 -0.11
C PHE A 105 16.92 -21.69 -0.03
N THR A 106 16.23 -21.27 1.03
CA THR A 106 14.85 -21.70 1.34
C THR A 106 13.88 -21.13 0.30
N VAL A 107 13.96 -19.85 -0.01
CA VAL A 107 13.11 -19.23 -1.04
C VAL A 107 13.31 -19.92 -2.39
N LYS A 108 14.56 -20.16 -2.79
CA LYS A 108 14.87 -20.75 -4.10
C LYS A 108 14.47 -22.22 -4.19
N GLU A 109 14.88 -23.05 -3.23
CA GLU A 109 14.75 -24.50 -3.33
C GLU A 109 13.33 -24.99 -2.97
N PHE A 110 12.60 -24.26 -2.12
CA PHE A 110 11.23 -24.60 -1.73
C PHE A 110 10.18 -23.74 -2.45
N GLY A 111 10.61 -22.74 -3.24
CA GLY A 111 9.71 -21.84 -3.98
C GLY A 111 8.82 -20.99 -3.08
N LEU A 112 9.35 -20.56 -1.91
CA LEU A 112 8.59 -19.77 -0.95
C LEU A 112 8.52 -18.30 -1.36
N SER A 113 7.57 -17.57 -0.80
CA SER A 113 7.43 -16.12 -0.98
C SER A 113 8.75 -15.40 -0.65
N GLU A 114 9.07 -14.35 -1.39
CA GLU A 114 10.22 -13.49 -1.06
C GLU A 114 10.01 -12.72 0.24
N LYS A 115 8.76 -12.55 0.70
CA LYS A 115 8.46 -11.98 2.01
C LYS A 115 7.96 -13.04 2.96
N MET A 116 8.37 -12.91 4.22
CA MET A 116 8.02 -13.83 5.30
C MET A 116 7.61 -13.10 6.55
N VAL A 117 6.91 -13.79 7.42
CA VAL A 117 6.78 -13.40 8.83
C VAL A 117 7.98 -13.90 9.60
N VAL A 118 8.59 -13.05 10.42
CA VAL A 118 9.65 -13.48 11.34
C VAL A 118 9.09 -13.62 12.74
N GLU A 119 9.25 -14.84 13.33
CA GLU A 119 8.71 -15.16 14.64
C GLU A 119 9.82 -15.21 15.70
N GLY A 120 9.85 -14.21 16.59
CA GLY A 120 10.91 -14.04 17.57
C GLY A 120 10.47 -14.29 19.01
N PHE A 121 10.60 -15.53 19.52
CA PHE A 121 10.33 -15.84 20.92
C PHE A 121 11.54 -15.55 21.80
N SER A 122 11.32 -14.86 22.94
CA SER A 122 12.34 -14.60 23.95
C SER A 122 13.63 -14.04 23.31
N ARG A 123 14.78 -14.67 23.46
CA ARG A 123 16.04 -14.29 22.81
C ARG A 123 16.01 -14.37 21.26
N GLY A 124 15.02 -15.05 20.67
CA GLY A 124 14.78 -14.97 19.22
C GLY A 124 14.38 -13.59 18.74
N GLY A 125 13.92 -12.71 19.65
CA GLY A 125 13.62 -11.31 19.36
C GLY A 125 14.82 -10.55 18.80
N TYR A 126 16.04 -10.79 19.26
CA TYR A 126 17.24 -10.16 18.69
C TYR A 126 17.37 -10.40 17.20
N MET A 127 17.18 -11.65 16.78
CA MET A 127 17.31 -11.99 15.37
C MET A 127 16.16 -11.39 14.55
N ALA A 128 14.94 -11.37 15.09
CA ALA A 128 13.80 -10.82 14.41
C ALA A 128 13.98 -9.33 14.10
N PHE A 129 14.40 -8.52 15.08
CA PHE A 129 14.64 -7.09 14.89
C PHE A 129 15.87 -6.82 14.00
N ALA A 130 16.98 -7.55 14.21
CA ALA A 130 18.20 -7.37 13.42
C ALA A 130 17.98 -7.74 11.94
N TRP A 131 17.19 -8.78 11.67
CA TRP A 131 16.83 -9.17 10.31
C TRP A 131 15.94 -8.11 9.65
N ALA A 132 14.88 -7.68 10.34
CA ALA A 132 13.93 -6.71 9.83
C ALA A 132 14.56 -5.34 9.53
N ASP A 133 15.58 -4.95 10.27
CA ASP A 133 16.38 -3.77 9.95
C ASP A 133 17.26 -3.98 8.72
N LYS A 134 17.94 -5.13 8.65
CA LYS A 134 18.94 -5.37 7.59
C LYS A 134 18.30 -5.65 6.24
N TYR A 135 17.20 -6.41 6.23
CA TYR A 135 16.48 -6.86 5.02
C TYR A 135 14.96 -6.59 5.12
N PRO A 136 14.55 -5.33 5.31
CA PRO A 136 13.15 -4.97 5.51
C PRO A 136 12.26 -5.39 4.34
N GLU A 137 12.80 -5.44 3.13
CA GLU A 137 12.12 -5.87 1.90
C GLU A 137 11.67 -7.34 1.94
N THR A 138 12.28 -8.16 2.80
CA THR A 138 11.95 -9.59 2.95
C THR A 138 10.95 -9.89 4.07
N VAL A 139 10.47 -8.86 4.77
CA VAL A 139 9.60 -9.02 5.95
C VAL A 139 8.21 -8.50 5.66
N SER A 140 7.18 -9.33 5.86
CA SER A 140 5.79 -8.94 5.82
C SER A 140 5.28 -8.45 7.18
N ALA A 141 5.64 -9.14 8.26
CA ALA A 141 5.32 -8.76 9.62
C ALA A 141 6.32 -9.36 10.62
N LEU A 142 6.43 -8.79 11.81
CA LEU A 142 7.05 -9.44 12.95
C LEU A 142 5.98 -9.95 13.91
N TYR A 143 6.06 -11.23 14.28
CA TYR A 143 5.44 -11.78 15.48
C TYR A 143 6.51 -12.03 16.54
N VAL A 144 6.45 -11.32 17.64
CA VAL A 144 7.43 -11.47 18.73
C VAL A 144 6.73 -11.77 20.05
N ASP A 145 7.26 -12.74 20.80
CA ASP A 145 6.63 -13.18 22.04
C ASP A 145 7.62 -13.10 23.20
N ALA A 146 7.31 -12.27 24.20
CA ALA A 146 8.21 -11.88 25.28
C ALA A 146 9.65 -11.63 24.78
N PRO A 147 9.82 -10.80 23.70
CA PRO A 147 11.10 -10.69 23.01
C PRO A 147 12.14 -9.98 23.87
N VAL A 148 13.37 -10.47 23.82
CA VAL A 148 14.49 -9.72 24.35
C VAL A 148 14.80 -8.58 23.38
N CYS A 149 14.66 -7.35 23.90
CA CYS A 149 14.87 -6.13 23.14
C CYS A 149 16.09 -5.32 23.61
N ASP A 150 16.55 -5.59 24.84
CA ASP A 150 17.66 -4.91 25.48
C ASP A 150 18.63 -5.92 26.09
N ILE A 151 19.89 -5.93 25.60
CA ILE A 151 20.92 -6.88 26.04
C ILE A 151 21.27 -6.72 27.53
N THR A 152 21.07 -5.55 28.10
CA THR A 152 21.32 -5.27 29.52
C THR A 152 20.21 -5.82 30.42
N SER A 153 18.98 -5.94 29.91
CA SER A 153 17.86 -6.59 30.58
C SER A 153 18.04 -8.11 30.57
N TRP A 154 18.28 -8.68 29.38
CA TRP A 154 18.61 -10.10 29.23
C TRP A 154 19.69 -10.30 28.15
N PRO A 155 20.74 -11.11 28.37
CA PRO A 155 21.05 -11.85 29.60
C PRO A 155 21.47 -10.93 30.76
N GLY A 156 21.86 -9.71 30.47
CA GLY A 156 22.45 -8.83 31.46
C GLY A 156 23.69 -9.44 32.12
N ARG A 157 24.40 -8.64 32.92
CA ARG A 157 25.59 -9.10 33.64
C ARG A 157 25.28 -10.11 34.76
N HIS A 158 23.99 -10.25 35.10
CA HIS A 158 23.53 -11.21 36.12
C HIS A 158 23.48 -12.68 35.62
N GLN A 159 23.61 -12.89 34.30
CA GLN A 159 23.73 -14.21 33.66
C GLN A 159 25.09 -14.36 32.95
N PRO A 160 26.19 -14.56 33.69
CA PRO A 160 27.55 -14.37 33.17
C PRO A 160 27.90 -15.32 32.01
N GLU A 161 27.35 -16.49 31.91
CA GLU A 161 27.61 -17.44 30.82
C GLU A 161 27.07 -16.88 29.50
N PHE A 162 25.81 -16.45 29.48
CA PHE A 162 25.19 -15.87 28.28
C PHE A 162 25.77 -14.49 27.97
N TRP A 163 26.07 -13.69 28.99
CA TRP A 163 26.72 -12.39 28.84
C TRP A 163 28.08 -12.50 28.15
N ASN A 164 28.93 -13.41 28.62
CA ASN A 164 30.22 -13.67 27.98
C ASN A 164 30.07 -14.20 26.56
N GLY A 165 29.10 -15.06 26.30
CA GLY A 165 28.77 -15.54 24.96
C GLY A 165 28.39 -14.39 24.02
N PHE A 166 27.56 -13.46 24.49
CA PHE A 166 27.22 -12.25 23.75
C PHE A 166 28.43 -11.37 23.45
N LEU A 167 29.26 -11.05 24.47
CA LEU A 167 30.46 -10.23 24.27
C LEU A 167 31.39 -10.82 23.21
N VAL A 168 31.62 -12.13 23.25
CA VAL A 168 32.45 -12.85 22.28
C VAL A 168 31.85 -12.83 20.88
N GLU A 169 30.55 -13.11 20.76
CA GLU A 169 29.88 -13.18 19.44
C GLU A 169 29.85 -11.81 18.75
N TRP A 170 29.59 -10.73 19.50
CA TRP A 170 29.57 -9.38 18.97
C TRP A 170 30.95 -8.74 18.87
N GLY A 171 31.98 -9.31 19.51
CA GLY A 171 33.32 -8.73 19.57
C GLY A 171 33.37 -7.39 20.32
N VAL A 172 32.47 -7.19 21.29
CA VAL A 172 32.40 -5.96 22.10
C VAL A 172 32.96 -6.19 23.49
N LYS A 173 33.46 -5.11 24.12
CA LYS A 173 33.93 -5.16 25.50
C LYS A 173 32.78 -4.83 26.45
N ASP A 174 32.78 -5.42 27.63
CA ASP A 174 31.76 -5.19 28.65
C ASP A 174 31.62 -3.68 29.01
N GLU A 175 32.74 -2.97 29.11
CA GLU A 175 32.79 -1.52 29.43
C GLU A 175 32.15 -0.61 28.37
N ASP A 176 32.02 -1.11 27.12
CA ASP A 176 31.48 -0.36 26.00
C ASP A 176 29.98 -0.61 25.78
N VAL A 177 29.39 -1.63 26.39
CA VAL A 177 27.99 -2.03 26.11
C VAL A 177 26.99 -0.94 26.47
N ASP A 178 27.11 -0.34 27.64
CA ASP A 178 26.13 0.65 28.13
C ASP A 178 26.12 1.94 27.33
N SER A 179 27.22 2.28 26.63
CA SER A 179 27.37 3.54 25.92
C SER A 179 27.41 3.42 24.39
N ASN A 180 27.87 2.29 23.85
CA ASN A 180 28.22 2.17 22.43
C ASN A 180 27.54 1.00 21.72
N PHE A 181 26.81 0.11 22.44
CA PHE A 181 26.15 -1.02 21.79
C PHE A 181 24.91 -0.57 21.03
N THR A 182 24.87 -0.89 19.73
CA THR A 182 23.80 -0.50 18.79
C THR A 182 22.98 -1.67 18.27
N GLY A 183 23.08 -2.86 18.89
CA GLY A 183 22.35 -4.05 18.49
C GLY A 183 21.07 -4.30 19.29
N ASN A 184 20.64 -3.37 20.14
CA ASN A 184 19.34 -3.46 20.80
C ASN A 184 18.19 -3.17 19.84
N ALA A 185 17.02 -3.75 20.06
CA ALA A 185 15.85 -3.60 19.20
C ALA A 185 15.54 -2.14 18.85
N ILE A 186 15.69 -1.24 19.82
CA ILE A 186 15.40 0.19 19.62
C ILE A 186 16.28 0.85 18.54
N ASN A 187 17.48 0.33 18.29
CA ASN A 187 18.40 0.85 17.28
C ASN A 187 17.97 0.46 15.85
N HIS A 188 17.17 -0.59 15.71
CA HIS A 188 16.67 -1.12 14.44
C HIS A 188 15.37 -0.45 13.97
N LEU A 189 14.61 0.19 14.89
CA LEU A 189 13.28 0.73 14.63
C LEU A 189 13.20 1.78 13.52
N PRO A 190 14.15 2.72 13.37
CA PRO A 190 14.02 3.78 12.35
C PRO A 190 13.90 3.24 10.93
N ARG A 191 14.68 2.20 10.59
CA ARG A 191 14.64 1.60 9.26
C ARG A 191 13.41 0.73 9.07
N MET A 192 13.01 0.01 10.10
CA MET A 192 11.77 -0.77 10.11
C MET A 192 10.53 0.11 9.97
N ALA A 193 10.47 1.25 10.70
CA ALA A 193 9.37 2.20 10.60
C ALA A 193 9.29 2.84 9.21
N LYS A 194 10.45 3.21 8.64
CA LYS A 194 10.51 3.69 7.25
C LYS A 194 9.99 2.66 6.25
N ALA A 195 10.26 1.38 6.48
CA ALA A 195 9.78 0.28 5.65
C ALA A 195 8.33 -0.14 5.97
N GLY A 196 7.71 0.44 7.00
CA GLY A 196 6.32 0.16 7.38
C GLY A 196 6.07 -1.25 7.90
N ILE A 197 7.08 -1.92 8.52
CA ILE A 197 6.95 -3.31 8.98
C ILE A 197 6.00 -3.36 10.20
N PRO A 198 4.86 -4.04 10.12
CA PRO A 198 3.95 -4.18 11.25
C PRO A 198 4.49 -5.18 12.28
N ILE A 199 4.22 -4.91 13.56
CA ILE A 199 4.67 -5.75 14.67
C ILE A 199 3.47 -6.15 15.51
N ILE A 200 3.31 -7.47 15.77
CA ILE A 200 2.45 -7.98 16.84
C ILE A 200 3.30 -8.63 17.90
N SER A 201 3.01 -8.34 19.17
CA SER A 201 3.72 -8.91 20.30
C SER A 201 2.77 -9.48 21.34
N VAL A 202 3.16 -10.60 21.93
CA VAL A 202 2.52 -11.16 23.12
C VAL A 202 3.53 -11.10 24.28
N CYS A 203 3.13 -10.59 25.44
CA CYS A 203 4.02 -10.44 26.61
C CYS A 203 3.36 -10.88 27.91
N GLY A 204 4.13 -11.37 28.85
CA GLY A 204 3.68 -11.61 30.21
C GLY A 204 3.77 -10.34 31.07
N GLY A 205 2.67 -9.98 31.77
CA GLY A 205 2.66 -8.82 32.68
C GLY A 205 3.42 -9.04 33.99
N LYS A 206 3.75 -10.29 34.34
CA LYS A 206 4.55 -10.69 35.51
C LYS A 206 5.85 -11.40 35.09
N ASP A 207 6.35 -11.09 33.88
CA ASP A 207 7.60 -11.66 33.39
C ASP A 207 8.79 -11.05 34.11
N GLU A 208 9.48 -11.85 34.93
CA GLU A 208 10.70 -11.47 35.64
C GLU A 208 11.97 -11.83 34.85
N GLY A 209 11.85 -12.69 33.83
CA GLY A 209 12.97 -13.11 32.99
C GLY A 209 13.30 -12.11 31.90
N VAL A 210 12.25 -11.63 31.21
CA VAL A 210 12.32 -10.57 30.19
C VAL A 210 11.21 -9.55 30.47
N PRO A 211 11.40 -8.66 31.45
CA PRO A 211 10.36 -7.75 31.89
C PRO A 211 9.82 -6.88 30.76
N TYR A 212 8.48 -6.83 30.63
CA TYR A 212 7.81 -6.05 29.60
C TYR A 212 8.26 -4.59 29.54
N ASP A 213 8.36 -3.94 30.71
CA ASP A 213 8.72 -2.52 30.81
C ASP A 213 10.17 -2.21 30.40
N GLU A 214 11.06 -3.21 30.48
CA GLU A 214 12.46 -3.05 30.07
C GLU A 214 12.67 -3.36 28.58
N ASN A 215 11.77 -4.10 27.97
CA ASN A 215 11.88 -4.64 26.62
C ASN A 215 10.79 -4.09 25.69
N MET A 216 9.72 -4.85 25.44
CA MET A 216 8.75 -4.53 24.39
C MET A 216 7.96 -3.24 24.64
N HIS A 217 7.78 -2.81 25.87
CA HIS A 217 7.13 -1.53 26.17
C HIS A 217 7.91 -0.35 25.54
N LYS A 218 9.23 -0.31 25.73
CA LYS A 218 10.08 0.72 25.13
C LYS A 218 10.05 0.70 23.60
N VAL A 219 10.06 -0.50 23.03
CA VAL A 219 9.99 -0.70 21.58
C VAL A 219 8.64 -0.21 21.05
N ARG A 220 7.52 -0.58 21.67
CA ARG A 220 6.18 -0.13 21.29
C ARG A 220 6.11 1.40 21.26
N ASP A 221 6.47 2.05 22.34
CA ASP A 221 6.33 3.51 22.47
C ASP A 221 7.21 4.25 21.44
N ALA A 222 8.45 3.78 21.25
CA ALA A 222 9.34 4.36 20.25
C ALA A 222 8.85 4.11 18.82
N TYR A 223 8.35 2.91 18.53
CA TYR A 223 7.88 2.55 17.19
C TYR A 223 6.60 3.30 16.81
N GLN A 224 5.65 3.43 17.73
CA GLN A 224 4.45 4.27 17.55
C GLN A 224 4.79 5.74 17.34
N ALA A 225 5.77 6.27 18.08
CA ALA A 225 6.24 7.64 17.89
C ALA A 225 6.87 7.90 16.50
N MET A 226 7.35 6.84 15.83
CA MET A 226 7.85 6.88 14.45
C MET A 226 6.75 6.62 13.40
N GLY A 227 5.48 6.45 13.83
CA GLY A 227 4.36 6.12 12.94
C GLY A 227 4.27 4.63 12.56
N GLY A 228 5.03 3.76 13.22
CA GLY A 228 5.00 2.32 12.98
C GLY A 228 3.76 1.65 13.57
N VAL A 229 3.24 0.64 12.87
CA VAL A 229 2.13 -0.20 13.35
C VAL A 229 2.65 -1.21 14.35
N VAL A 230 2.16 -1.19 15.59
CA VAL A 230 2.53 -2.17 16.61
C VAL A 230 1.35 -2.44 17.54
N GLU A 231 0.99 -3.72 17.65
CA GLU A 231 0.02 -4.23 18.62
C GLU A 231 0.73 -5.05 19.69
N VAL A 232 0.34 -4.86 20.95
CA VAL A 232 0.89 -5.63 22.06
C VAL A 232 -0.24 -6.21 22.91
N ILE A 233 -0.27 -7.52 23.02
CA ILE A 233 -1.19 -8.26 23.87
C ILE A 233 -0.44 -8.62 25.16
N VAL A 234 -0.80 -7.98 26.27
CA VAL A 234 -0.22 -8.28 27.57
C VAL A 234 -1.11 -9.25 28.32
N LYS A 235 -0.58 -10.40 28.72
CA LYS A 235 -1.21 -11.38 29.61
C LYS A 235 -0.92 -10.98 31.07
N PRO A 236 -1.85 -10.33 31.79
CA PRO A 236 -1.53 -9.60 33.03
C PRO A 236 -0.99 -10.47 34.16
N ASP A 237 -1.41 -11.74 34.21
CA ASP A 237 -1.03 -12.69 35.26
C ASP A 237 0.02 -13.73 34.83
N CYS A 238 0.54 -13.60 33.60
CA CYS A 238 1.53 -14.53 33.04
C CYS A 238 2.97 -14.04 33.31
N GLY A 239 3.86 -14.97 33.65
CA GLY A 239 5.31 -14.75 33.67
C GLY A 239 5.91 -14.90 32.26
N HIS A 240 7.20 -15.35 32.20
CA HIS A 240 7.87 -15.57 30.91
C HIS A 240 7.26 -16.73 30.14
N HIS A 241 6.67 -17.71 30.82
CA HIS A 241 5.97 -18.84 30.23
C HIS A 241 4.54 -18.94 30.77
N PRO A 242 3.60 -19.52 29.99
CA PRO A 242 3.74 -19.98 28.60
C PRO A 242 3.80 -18.82 27.61
N HIS A 243 4.59 -18.99 26.54
CA HIS A 243 4.51 -18.13 25.36
C HIS A 243 3.20 -18.36 24.60
N SER A 244 2.95 -17.52 23.58
CA SER A 244 1.79 -17.58 22.70
C SER A 244 0.44 -17.36 23.44
N LEU A 245 -0.64 -17.53 22.73
CA LEU A 245 -2.01 -17.48 23.24
C LEU A 245 -2.63 -18.89 23.16
N GLU A 246 -3.57 -19.20 24.05
CA GLU A 246 -4.39 -20.42 23.92
C GLU A 246 -5.21 -20.40 22.64
N ASP A 247 -5.81 -19.25 22.34
CA ASP A 247 -6.43 -18.96 21.04
C ASP A 247 -5.48 -18.10 20.22
N PRO A 248 -4.84 -18.66 19.17
CA PRO A 248 -3.89 -17.92 18.34
C PRO A 248 -4.55 -16.92 17.37
N THR A 249 -5.88 -16.90 17.26
CA THR A 249 -6.64 -16.11 16.28
C THR A 249 -6.18 -14.65 16.22
N PRO A 250 -6.02 -13.88 17.32
CA PRO A 250 -5.61 -12.49 17.23
C PRO A 250 -4.25 -12.29 16.54
N VAL A 251 -3.29 -13.20 16.77
CA VAL A 251 -1.96 -13.14 16.14
C VAL A 251 -2.05 -13.57 14.67
N VAL A 252 -2.79 -14.63 14.37
CA VAL A 252 -3.00 -15.12 13.01
C VAL A 252 -3.71 -14.09 12.15
N ASP A 253 -4.77 -13.47 12.67
CA ASP A 253 -5.52 -12.43 11.95
C ASP A 253 -4.66 -11.20 11.68
N PHE A 254 -3.85 -10.76 12.65
CA PHE A 254 -2.88 -9.69 12.44
C PHE A 254 -1.87 -10.05 11.34
N ILE A 255 -1.26 -11.23 11.42
CA ILE A 255 -0.31 -11.72 10.42
C ILE A 255 -0.96 -11.71 9.03
N LYS A 256 -2.15 -12.29 8.90
CA LYS A 256 -2.86 -12.36 7.62
C LYS A 256 -3.21 -10.97 7.09
N ALA A 257 -3.77 -10.11 7.92
CA ALA A 257 -4.14 -8.74 7.54
C ALA A 257 -2.94 -7.93 7.01
N HIS A 258 -1.74 -8.24 7.48
CA HIS A 258 -0.52 -7.54 7.06
C HIS A 258 0.33 -8.31 6.04
N THR A 259 0.10 -9.60 5.84
CA THR A 259 0.82 -10.41 4.86
C THR A 259 0.12 -10.41 3.51
N ASP A 260 -1.20 -10.42 3.48
CA ASP A 260 -1.96 -10.22 2.23
C ASP A 260 -1.69 -8.85 1.60
N SER A 261 -1.28 -7.86 2.43
CA SER A 261 -0.75 -6.59 1.95
C SER A 261 0.68 -6.66 1.39
N TYR A 262 1.39 -7.77 1.58
CA TYR A 262 2.80 -7.97 1.18
C TYR A 262 3.03 -9.28 0.41
N THR A 263 2.01 -9.85 -0.23
CA THR A 263 2.30 -10.80 -1.33
C THR A 263 3.35 -10.17 -2.20
N ALA A 264 4.36 -10.95 -2.59
CA ALA A 264 5.42 -10.48 -3.49
C ALA A 264 4.80 -9.59 -4.54
N HIS A 265 5.29 -8.35 -4.69
CA HIS A 265 4.68 -7.36 -5.56
C HIS A 265 4.47 -8.01 -6.93
N GLN A 266 3.24 -8.39 -7.20
CA GLN A 266 2.87 -8.96 -8.47
C GLN A 266 2.48 -7.82 -9.39
N LYS A 267 3.07 -7.77 -10.56
CA LYS A 267 2.69 -6.79 -11.59
C LYS A 267 1.19 -6.81 -11.88
N ILE A 268 0.55 -7.96 -11.70
CA ILE A 268 -0.90 -8.12 -11.75
C ILE A 268 -1.32 -8.85 -10.47
N SER A 269 -2.04 -8.17 -9.61
CA SER A 269 -2.60 -8.72 -8.39
C SER A 269 -4.10 -8.92 -8.55
N LEU A 270 -4.50 -10.16 -8.78
CA LEU A 270 -5.91 -10.55 -8.93
C LEU A 270 -6.54 -10.76 -7.53
N ARG A 271 -6.77 -9.66 -6.82
CA ARG A 271 -7.50 -9.66 -5.56
C ARG A 271 -8.98 -9.44 -5.85
N GLY A 272 -9.87 -10.18 -5.20
CA GLY A 272 -11.29 -10.12 -5.52
C GLY A 272 -11.59 -10.69 -6.91
N ASP A 273 -12.68 -10.22 -7.52
CA ASP A 273 -13.10 -10.59 -8.87
C ASP A 273 -13.71 -9.36 -9.58
N LEU A 274 -14.02 -9.51 -10.87
CA LEU A 274 -14.76 -8.55 -11.68
C LEU A 274 -16.15 -9.09 -12.06
N ASP A 275 -16.70 -9.98 -11.25
CA ASP A 275 -17.95 -10.68 -11.54
C ASP A 275 -19.14 -9.72 -11.70
N ASN A 276 -19.18 -8.63 -10.94
CA ASN A 276 -20.29 -7.68 -11.00
C ASN A 276 -20.33 -6.91 -12.33
N SER A 277 -19.18 -6.40 -12.78
CA SER A 277 -19.07 -5.68 -14.04
C SER A 277 -19.20 -6.60 -15.25
N LEU A 278 -18.61 -7.80 -15.19
CA LEU A 278 -18.72 -8.78 -16.26
C LEU A 278 -20.14 -9.37 -16.37
N GLU A 279 -20.85 -9.53 -15.24
CA GLU A 279 -22.29 -9.84 -15.23
C GLU A 279 -23.11 -8.73 -15.89
N ALA A 280 -22.80 -7.46 -15.57
CA ALA A 280 -23.44 -6.32 -16.20
C ALA A 280 -23.28 -6.34 -17.72
N MET A 281 -22.07 -6.65 -18.19
CA MET A 281 -21.75 -6.72 -19.61
C MET A 281 -22.41 -7.93 -20.30
N THR A 282 -22.35 -9.11 -19.67
CA THR A 282 -22.74 -10.36 -20.32
C THR A 282 -24.20 -10.75 -20.11
N VAL A 283 -24.79 -10.43 -18.95
CA VAL A 283 -26.15 -10.87 -18.57
C VAL A 283 -27.15 -9.72 -18.64
N ARG A 284 -26.81 -8.55 -18.04
CA ARG A 284 -27.71 -7.39 -18.09
C ARG A 284 -27.68 -6.66 -19.43
N GLY A 285 -26.61 -6.82 -20.23
CA GLY A 285 -26.44 -6.17 -21.53
C GLY A 285 -26.31 -4.65 -21.45
N LYS A 286 -25.97 -4.13 -20.26
CA LYS A 286 -25.76 -2.68 -20.03
C LYS A 286 -24.71 -2.48 -18.95
N ALA A 287 -23.67 -1.69 -19.24
CA ALA A 287 -22.59 -1.42 -18.30
C ALA A 287 -22.08 0.03 -18.38
N THR A 288 -21.77 0.59 -17.22
CA THR A 288 -21.09 1.88 -17.10
C THR A 288 -19.65 1.64 -16.67
N VAL A 289 -18.68 2.18 -17.44
CA VAL A 289 -17.24 2.05 -17.16
C VAL A 289 -16.64 3.44 -17.03
N ALA A 290 -15.95 3.69 -15.92
CA ALA A 290 -15.31 4.97 -15.65
C ALA A 290 -13.78 4.86 -15.59
N PHE A 291 -13.10 5.92 -16.06
CA PHE A 291 -11.64 6.07 -16.08
C PHE A 291 -11.26 7.33 -15.31
N LEU A 292 -10.78 7.16 -14.07
CA LEU A 292 -10.41 8.26 -13.17
C LEU A 292 -8.90 8.34 -13.06
N GLY A 293 -8.32 9.52 -13.33
CA GLY A 293 -6.87 9.67 -13.24
C GLY A 293 -6.35 11.04 -13.68
N GLY A 294 -5.04 11.11 -13.88
CA GLY A 294 -4.30 12.30 -14.29
C GLY A 294 -4.20 12.47 -15.81
N SER A 295 -3.08 13.03 -16.27
CA SER A 295 -2.85 13.35 -17.69
C SER A 295 -2.76 12.12 -18.60
N ILE A 296 -2.24 11.00 -18.09
CA ILE A 296 -2.11 9.75 -18.85
C ILE A 296 -3.51 9.15 -19.12
N THR A 297 -4.45 9.39 -18.22
CA THR A 297 -5.86 8.98 -18.39
C THR A 297 -6.67 10.04 -19.17
N GLU A 298 -6.31 11.34 -19.07
CA GLU A 298 -6.98 12.39 -19.85
C GLU A 298 -6.74 12.25 -21.36
N MET A 299 -5.49 11.99 -21.76
CA MET A 299 -5.11 11.90 -23.17
C MET A 299 -5.77 10.69 -23.87
N GLU A 300 -5.87 10.76 -25.20
CA GLU A 300 -6.22 9.60 -26.02
C GLU A 300 -5.17 8.50 -25.88
N GLY A 301 -5.61 7.23 -25.82
CA GLY A 301 -4.67 6.11 -25.74
C GLY A 301 -5.26 4.88 -25.07
N TRP A 302 -4.65 4.41 -23.98
CA TRP A 302 -4.98 3.14 -23.33
C TRP A 302 -6.47 2.98 -23.02
N LYS A 303 -7.12 4.03 -22.48
CA LYS A 303 -8.54 3.97 -22.13
C LYS A 303 -9.43 3.78 -23.36
N ASP A 304 -9.06 4.42 -24.49
CA ASP A 304 -9.84 4.32 -25.72
C ASP A 304 -9.66 2.94 -26.34
N MET A 305 -8.46 2.36 -26.26
CA MET A 305 -8.21 0.97 -26.67
C MET A 305 -8.99 -0.02 -25.81
N ILE A 306 -9.09 0.21 -24.48
CA ILE A 306 -9.93 -0.63 -23.60
C ILE A 306 -11.42 -0.48 -23.89
N LYS A 307 -11.90 0.74 -24.20
CA LYS A 307 -13.29 0.93 -24.65
C LYS A 307 -13.60 0.12 -25.90
N ASP A 308 -12.66 0.08 -26.85
CA ASP A 308 -12.83 -0.69 -28.08
C ASP A 308 -12.73 -2.19 -27.83
N ASP A 309 -11.82 -2.64 -26.97
CA ASP A 309 -11.72 -4.05 -26.56
C ASP A 309 -13.00 -4.52 -25.87
N LEU A 310 -13.53 -3.74 -24.90
CA LEU A 310 -14.79 -4.07 -24.22
C LEU A 310 -15.97 -4.19 -25.19
N LYS A 311 -16.09 -3.29 -26.17
CA LYS A 311 -17.13 -3.39 -27.22
C LYS A 311 -16.95 -4.63 -28.10
N GLN A 312 -15.70 -5.03 -28.38
CA GLN A 312 -15.44 -6.25 -29.16
C GLN A 312 -15.72 -7.52 -28.36
N ARG A 313 -15.38 -7.55 -27.08
CA ARG A 313 -15.68 -8.69 -26.19
C ARG A 313 -17.17 -8.87 -25.92
N PHE A 314 -17.88 -7.76 -25.78
CA PHE A 314 -19.29 -7.75 -25.40
C PHE A 314 -20.14 -6.95 -26.40
N PRO A 315 -20.29 -7.44 -27.65
CA PRO A 315 -20.89 -6.67 -28.74
C PRO A 315 -22.40 -6.38 -28.56
N ASP A 316 -23.07 -7.12 -27.70
CA ASP A 316 -24.49 -6.94 -27.39
C ASP A 316 -24.75 -6.02 -26.20
N THR A 317 -23.68 -5.40 -25.62
CA THR A 317 -23.76 -4.55 -24.45
C THR A 317 -23.90 -3.08 -24.83
N GLU A 318 -24.87 -2.39 -24.22
CA GLU A 318 -24.97 -0.93 -24.23
C GLU A 318 -23.98 -0.34 -23.22
N PHE A 319 -22.88 0.27 -23.70
CA PHE A 319 -21.88 0.87 -22.84
C PHE A 319 -22.10 2.36 -22.65
N THR A 320 -21.95 2.81 -21.39
CA THR A 320 -21.71 4.20 -21.03
C THR A 320 -20.27 4.33 -20.55
N PHE A 321 -19.44 5.18 -21.20
CA PHE A 321 -18.08 5.44 -20.78
C PHE A 321 -17.97 6.82 -20.15
N ILE A 322 -17.31 6.92 -18.98
CA ILE A 322 -17.09 8.16 -18.24
C ILE A 322 -15.59 8.43 -18.24
N ASP A 323 -15.18 9.45 -19.01
CA ASP A 323 -13.81 9.95 -19.00
C ASP A 323 -13.67 11.02 -17.90
N ALA A 324 -12.94 10.67 -16.85
CA ALA A 324 -12.69 11.51 -15.69
C ALA A 324 -11.19 11.74 -15.45
N GLY A 325 -10.36 11.67 -16.52
CA GLY A 325 -8.96 12.08 -16.50
C GLY A 325 -8.83 13.60 -16.49
N ILE A 326 -8.02 14.15 -15.58
CA ILE A 326 -7.67 15.58 -15.54
C ILE A 326 -6.19 15.72 -15.23
N SER A 327 -5.46 16.36 -16.13
CA SER A 327 -4.01 16.57 -16.02
C SER A 327 -3.60 17.20 -14.68
N SER A 328 -2.50 16.71 -14.12
CA SER A 328 -1.86 17.20 -12.91
C SER A 328 -2.59 16.85 -11.59
N LEU A 329 -3.64 16.04 -11.62
CA LEU A 329 -4.39 15.66 -10.43
C LEU A 329 -4.01 14.24 -9.94
N GLY A 330 -3.77 14.13 -8.64
CA GLY A 330 -3.54 12.87 -7.92
C GLY A 330 -4.78 12.39 -7.14
N SER A 331 -4.57 11.48 -6.19
CA SER A 331 -5.63 10.79 -5.45
C SER A 331 -6.51 11.73 -4.63
N THR A 332 -5.90 12.67 -3.88
CA THR A 332 -6.65 13.59 -3.01
C THR A 332 -7.68 14.42 -3.78
N PRO A 333 -7.33 15.18 -4.85
CA PRO A 333 -8.35 15.86 -5.64
C PRO A 333 -9.35 14.90 -6.30
N HIS A 334 -8.95 13.67 -6.64
CA HIS A 334 -9.89 12.68 -7.17
C HIS A 334 -10.97 12.28 -6.17
N ALA A 335 -10.63 12.11 -4.89
CA ALA A 335 -11.59 11.79 -3.84
C ALA A 335 -12.67 12.89 -3.68
N PHE A 336 -12.29 14.17 -3.81
CA PHE A 336 -13.24 15.28 -3.64
C PHE A 336 -14.08 15.56 -4.88
N ARG A 337 -13.57 15.29 -6.09
CA ARG A 337 -14.31 15.51 -7.35
C ARG A 337 -15.09 14.28 -7.83
N PHE A 338 -15.04 13.17 -7.11
CA PHE A 338 -15.62 11.89 -7.52
C PHE A 338 -17.13 11.99 -7.77
N GLU A 339 -17.85 12.69 -6.89
CA GLU A 339 -19.29 12.92 -7.04
C GLU A 339 -19.63 13.65 -8.34
N GLU A 340 -18.97 14.78 -8.62
CA GLU A 340 -19.29 15.63 -9.78
C GLU A 340 -18.79 15.05 -11.10
N ASP A 341 -17.57 14.49 -11.10
CA ASP A 341 -16.89 14.09 -12.34
C ASP A 341 -17.16 12.63 -12.73
N VAL A 342 -17.61 11.80 -11.79
CA VAL A 342 -17.93 10.38 -12.04
C VAL A 342 -19.40 10.11 -11.77
N LEU A 343 -19.86 10.17 -10.51
CA LEU A 343 -21.18 9.68 -10.12
C LEU A 343 -22.32 10.49 -10.75
N ALA A 344 -22.19 11.79 -10.89
CA ALA A 344 -23.20 12.65 -11.56
C ALA A 344 -23.33 12.35 -13.07
N LYS A 345 -22.32 11.72 -13.71
CA LYS A 345 -22.37 11.31 -15.11
C LYS A 345 -22.89 9.89 -15.30
N GLY A 346 -22.91 9.11 -14.24
CA GLY A 346 -23.39 7.73 -14.20
C GLY A 346 -22.68 6.95 -13.10
N VAL A 347 -23.40 6.03 -12.47
CA VAL A 347 -22.81 5.17 -11.43
C VAL A 347 -22.10 3.99 -12.09
N PRO A 348 -20.76 3.86 -11.96
CA PRO A 348 -20.02 2.82 -12.65
C PRO A 348 -20.35 1.41 -12.14
N ASP A 349 -20.31 0.43 -13.05
CA ASP A 349 -20.17 -0.99 -12.75
C ASP A 349 -18.69 -1.36 -12.64
N LEU A 350 -17.82 -0.71 -13.45
CA LEU A 350 -16.36 -0.88 -13.44
C LEU A 350 -15.67 0.48 -13.38
N LEU A 351 -14.73 0.63 -12.45
CA LEU A 351 -13.94 1.85 -12.26
C LEU A 351 -12.44 1.53 -12.34
N PHE A 352 -11.76 2.15 -13.30
CA PHE A 352 -10.30 2.19 -13.34
C PHE A 352 -9.80 3.46 -12.65
N VAL A 353 -8.83 3.31 -11.74
CA VAL A 353 -8.26 4.43 -10.96
C VAL A 353 -6.74 4.43 -11.09
N GLU A 354 -6.17 5.59 -11.43
CA GLU A 354 -4.73 5.80 -11.34
C GLU A 354 -4.40 7.16 -10.71
N ALA A 355 -3.34 7.22 -9.91
CA ALA A 355 -2.91 8.46 -9.26
C ALA A 355 -1.40 8.49 -8.92
N ALA A 356 -0.69 7.37 -8.98
CA ALA A 356 0.67 7.23 -8.43
C ALA A 356 1.66 8.27 -8.98
N VAL A 357 1.66 8.52 -10.29
CA VAL A 357 2.55 9.51 -10.91
C VAL A 357 2.28 10.92 -10.38
N ASN A 358 1.00 11.29 -10.25
CA ASN A 358 0.66 12.63 -9.79
C ASN A 358 0.79 12.79 -8.27
N ASP A 359 0.53 11.77 -7.49
CA ASP A 359 0.76 11.81 -6.05
C ASP A 359 2.25 12.02 -5.72
N ASP A 360 3.13 11.34 -6.45
CA ASP A 360 4.58 11.50 -6.29
C ASP A 360 5.06 12.87 -6.79
N THR A 361 4.69 13.28 -8.01
CA THR A 361 5.08 14.58 -8.59
C THR A 361 4.49 15.77 -7.86
N ASN A 362 3.36 15.63 -7.18
CA ASN A 362 2.73 16.65 -6.37
C ASN A 362 3.22 16.64 -4.91
N PHE A 363 4.15 15.74 -4.57
CA PHE A 363 4.78 15.62 -3.25
C PHE A 363 3.79 15.28 -2.12
N PHE A 364 2.74 14.51 -2.44
CA PHE A 364 1.85 14.01 -1.40
C PHE A 364 2.58 13.03 -0.49
N GLY A 365 2.47 13.24 0.82
CA GLY A 365 3.09 12.34 1.79
C GLY A 365 2.36 10.99 1.87
N PRO A 366 3.00 9.96 2.46
CA PRO A 366 2.44 8.60 2.51
C PRO A 366 1.02 8.53 3.08
N LYS A 367 0.73 9.27 4.16
CA LYS A 367 -0.61 9.34 4.74
C LYS A 367 -1.62 9.95 3.76
N GLU A 368 -1.26 11.04 3.09
CA GLU A 368 -2.15 11.74 2.15
C GLU A 368 -2.49 10.88 0.94
N GLN A 369 -1.52 10.11 0.42
CA GLN A 369 -1.72 9.15 -0.66
C GLN A 369 -2.76 8.07 -0.28
N VAL A 370 -2.68 7.56 0.96
CA VAL A 370 -3.68 6.59 1.48
C VAL A 370 -5.03 7.26 1.68
N LEU A 371 -5.10 8.45 2.32
CA LEU A 371 -6.35 9.19 2.54
C LEU A 371 -7.12 9.43 1.23
N GLY A 372 -6.40 9.80 0.16
CA GLY A 372 -6.97 10.05 -1.16
C GLY A 372 -7.50 8.78 -1.82
N MET A 373 -6.66 7.75 -1.95
CA MET A 373 -7.05 6.48 -2.58
C MET A 373 -8.16 5.76 -1.81
N GLU A 374 -8.06 5.69 -0.49
CA GLU A 374 -9.11 5.11 0.35
C GLU A 374 -10.41 5.91 0.26
N GLY A 375 -10.31 7.23 0.24
CA GLY A 375 -11.44 8.12 0.03
C GLY A 375 -12.21 7.78 -1.25
N ILE A 376 -11.51 7.58 -2.39
CA ILE A 376 -12.12 7.17 -3.66
C ILE A 376 -12.84 5.83 -3.52
N VAL A 377 -12.16 4.81 -2.97
CA VAL A 377 -12.72 3.45 -2.84
C VAL A 377 -13.98 3.46 -1.97
N ARG A 378 -13.92 4.08 -0.80
CA ARG A 378 -15.06 4.12 0.12
C ARG A 378 -16.22 4.91 -0.44
N HIS A 379 -15.96 6.05 -1.11
CA HIS A 379 -16.99 6.82 -1.79
C HIS A 379 -17.66 6.00 -2.91
N ALA A 380 -16.86 5.31 -3.71
CA ALA A 380 -17.34 4.44 -4.79
C ALA A 380 -18.22 3.30 -4.27
N LEU A 381 -17.76 2.56 -3.25
CA LEU A 381 -18.50 1.42 -2.68
C LEU A 381 -19.74 1.85 -1.89
N LYS A 382 -19.76 3.05 -1.29
CA LYS A 382 -20.98 3.63 -0.71
C LYS A 382 -22.02 3.96 -1.77
N ALA A 383 -21.59 4.48 -2.93
CA ALA A 383 -22.49 4.80 -4.04
C ALA A 383 -23.01 3.54 -4.74
N ASN A 384 -22.16 2.55 -4.93
CA ASN A 384 -22.51 1.26 -5.52
C ASN A 384 -21.68 0.13 -4.90
N PRO A 385 -22.24 -0.65 -3.95
CA PRO A 385 -21.51 -1.75 -3.31
C PRO A 385 -21.17 -2.92 -4.27
N TYR A 386 -21.60 -2.85 -5.53
CA TYR A 386 -21.28 -3.81 -6.59
C TYR A 386 -20.29 -3.24 -7.62
N MET A 387 -19.69 -2.07 -7.36
CA MET A 387 -18.72 -1.47 -8.28
C MET A 387 -17.40 -2.23 -8.19
N ASP A 388 -16.98 -2.84 -9.30
CA ASP A 388 -15.65 -3.41 -9.42
C ASP A 388 -14.64 -2.29 -9.64
N ILE A 389 -13.51 -2.33 -8.91
CA ILE A 389 -12.49 -1.28 -8.93
C ILE A 389 -11.15 -1.91 -9.27
N VAL A 390 -10.43 -1.32 -10.23
CA VAL A 390 -9.09 -1.73 -10.65
C VAL A 390 -8.12 -0.56 -10.50
N PHE A 391 -7.06 -0.77 -9.74
CA PHE A 391 -5.98 0.21 -9.61
C PHE A 391 -4.93 0.01 -10.70
N LEU A 392 -4.45 1.11 -11.27
CA LEU A 392 -3.40 1.13 -12.28
C LEU A 392 -2.24 2.00 -11.78
N HIS A 393 -1.01 1.48 -11.81
CA HIS A 393 0.18 2.22 -11.43
C HIS A 393 1.04 2.46 -12.65
N PHE A 394 0.97 3.68 -13.22
CA PHE A 394 1.73 4.06 -14.40
C PHE A 394 3.18 4.42 -14.04
N ILE A 395 4.06 4.37 -15.05
CA ILE A 395 5.47 4.69 -14.93
C ILE A 395 5.76 6.16 -15.29
N TYR A 396 6.73 6.74 -14.61
CA TYR A 396 7.40 7.96 -15.05
C TYR A 396 8.90 7.91 -14.72
N ASP A 397 9.68 8.85 -15.25
CA ASP A 397 11.14 8.78 -15.26
C ASP A 397 11.79 8.42 -13.91
N PRO A 398 11.46 9.07 -12.76
CA PRO A 398 12.05 8.72 -11.46
C PRO A 398 11.78 7.30 -10.96
N PHE A 399 10.72 6.64 -11.41
CA PHE A 399 10.43 5.25 -10.99
C PHE A 399 11.36 4.24 -11.65
N ILE A 400 11.93 4.58 -12.83
CA ILE A 400 12.76 3.65 -13.62
C ILE A 400 13.99 3.21 -12.85
N ASP A 401 14.68 4.15 -12.18
CA ASP A 401 15.91 3.84 -11.44
C ASP A 401 15.60 2.97 -10.22
N LEU A 402 14.57 3.30 -9.43
CA LEU A 402 14.12 2.50 -8.29
C LEU A 402 13.77 1.07 -8.71
N LEU A 403 12.94 0.91 -9.75
CA LEU A 403 12.52 -0.39 -10.26
C LEU A 403 13.69 -1.20 -10.83
N ASN A 404 14.68 -0.55 -11.44
CA ASN A 404 15.90 -1.22 -11.92
C ASN A 404 16.79 -1.71 -10.76
N GLU A 405 16.73 -1.07 -9.60
CA GLU A 405 17.40 -1.47 -8.36
C GLU A 405 16.61 -2.54 -7.59
N GLY A 406 15.39 -2.87 -8.05
CA GLY A 406 14.49 -3.83 -7.41
C GLY A 406 13.65 -3.22 -6.28
N GLU A 407 13.61 -1.89 -6.20
CA GLU A 407 12.78 -1.15 -5.24
C GLU A 407 11.46 -0.74 -5.88
N ILE A 408 10.35 -0.92 -5.17
CA ILE A 408 9.04 -0.43 -5.60
C ILE A 408 8.84 0.99 -5.07
N PRO A 409 8.42 1.95 -5.91
CA PRO A 409 8.13 3.31 -5.45
C PRO A 409 7.16 3.34 -4.28
N ASP A 410 7.49 4.09 -3.21
CA ASP A 410 6.68 4.19 -1.98
C ASP A 410 5.21 4.53 -2.26
N VAL A 411 4.96 5.39 -3.24
CA VAL A 411 3.59 5.78 -3.62
C VAL A 411 2.78 4.58 -4.15
N ILE A 412 3.41 3.70 -4.94
CA ILE A 412 2.75 2.46 -5.41
C ILE A 412 2.44 1.58 -4.21
N MET A 413 3.37 1.41 -3.29
CA MET A 413 3.16 0.61 -2.08
C MET A 413 2.04 1.17 -1.19
N ASN A 414 1.91 2.48 -1.06
CA ASN A 414 0.82 3.11 -0.30
C ASN A 414 -0.55 2.89 -0.96
N HIS A 415 -0.63 2.96 -2.29
CA HIS A 415 -1.85 2.62 -3.03
C HIS A 415 -2.19 1.12 -2.91
N GLU A 416 -1.17 0.24 -2.98
CA GLU A 416 -1.33 -1.19 -2.79
C GLU A 416 -1.87 -1.55 -1.39
N ARG A 417 -1.51 -0.80 -0.34
CA ARG A 417 -2.11 -0.96 1.00
C ARG A 417 -3.63 -0.81 0.95
N VAL A 418 -4.13 0.17 0.19
CA VAL A 418 -5.57 0.37 0.00
C VAL A 418 -6.17 -0.78 -0.84
N ALA A 419 -5.53 -1.15 -1.95
CA ALA A 419 -5.99 -2.25 -2.80
C ALA A 419 -6.10 -3.57 -2.01
N ASN A 420 -5.12 -3.86 -1.16
CA ASN A 420 -5.12 -5.03 -0.30
C ASN A 420 -6.25 -5.01 0.72
N HIS A 421 -6.42 -3.90 1.44
CA HIS A 421 -7.43 -3.77 2.49
C HIS A 421 -8.86 -3.96 1.96
N TYR A 422 -9.12 -3.52 0.74
CA TYR A 422 -10.42 -3.62 0.08
C TYR A 422 -10.51 -4.77 -0.92
N HIS A 423 -9.49 -5.64 -0.99
CA HIS A 423 -9.40 -6.79 -1.91
C HIS A 423 -9.60 -6.40 -3.38
N LEU A 424 -8.98 -5.31 -3.82
CA LEU A 424 -9.12 -4.78 -5.18
C LEU A 424 -8.03 -5.32 -6.09
N THR A 425 -8.39 -5.62 -7.32
CA THR A 425 -7.42 -5.92 -8.38
C THR A 425 -6.56 -4.70 -8.69
N SER A 426 -5.25 -4.92 -8.85
CA SER A 426 -4.30 -3.87 -9.23
C SER A 426 -3.32 -4.35 -10.29
N ILE A 427 -2.82 -3.41 -11.09
CA ILE A 427 -1.86 -3.65 -12.16
C ILE A 427 -0.71 -2.66 -12.01
N ASP A 428 0.48 -3.14 -11.66
CA ASP A 428 1.70 -2.36 -11.68
C ASP A 428 2.30 -2.33 -13.10
N LEU A 429 1.82 -1.38 -13.84
CA LEU A 429 2.28 -1.09 -15.20
C LEU A 429 3.68 -0.45 -15.19
N ALA A 430 4.09 0.17 -14.08
CA ALA A 430 5.42 0.73 -13.94
C ALA A 430 6.48 -0.38 -13.95
N SER A 431 6.31 -1.41 -13.13
CA SER A 431 7.18 -2.58 -13.11
C SER A 431 7.18 -3.34 -14.45
N GLU A 432 6.02 -3.52 -15.08
CA GLU A 432 5.93 -4.18 -16.41
C GLU A 432 6.78 -3.46 -17.46
N VAL A 433 6.68 -2.13 -17.51
CA VAL A 433 7.43 -1.31 -18.47
C VAL A 433 8.93 -1.30 -18.16
N ALA A 434 9.30 -1.10 -16.89
CA ALA A 434 10.71 -1.06 -16.46
C ALA A 434 11.45 -2.38 -16.77
N GLU A 435 10.84 -3.53 -16.46
CA GLU A 435 11.43 -4.84 -16.76
C GLU A 435 11.62 -5.06 -18.26
N ARG A 436 10.64 -4.70 -19.09
CA ARG A 436 10.73 -4.85 -20.54
C ARG A 436 11.79 -3.93 -21.15
N MET A 437 11.94 -2.71 -20.61
CA MET A 437 13.05 -1.83 -20.98
C MET A 437 14.40 -2.42 -20.55
N LYS A 438 14.50 -2.96 -19.32
CA LYS A 438 15.71 -3.64 -18.81
C LYS A 438 16.07 -4.87 -19.64
N ALA A 439 15.08 -5.59 -20.15
CA ALA A 439 15.26 -6.71 -21.09
C ALA A 439 15.67 -6.27 -22.51
N GLY A 440 15.67 -4.96 -22.79
CA GLY A 440 16.07 -4.41 -24.09
C GLY A 440 15.00 -4.52 -25.18
N GLU A 441 13.74 -4.73 -24.82
CA GLU A 441 12.65 -4.81 -25.80
C GLU A 441 12.37 -3.45 -26.46
N PHE A 442 12.51 -2.36 -25.72
CA PHE A 442 12.39 -0.97 -26.18
C PHE A 442 13.07 -0.02 -25.17
N ASP A 443 13.28 1.23 -25.55
CA ASP A 443 13.78 2.28 -24.67
C ASP A 443 12.68 3.25 -24.24
N TRP A 444 12.99 4.12 -23.26
CA TRP A 444 12.07 5.12 -22.72
C TRP A 444 11.55 6.09 -23.79
N LYS A 445 12.38 6.41 -24.80
CA LYS A 445 11.99 7.27 -25.91
C LYS A 445 10.98 6.60 -26.83
N THR A 446 11.18 5.31 -27.13
CA THR A 446 10.24 4.50 -27.94
C THR A 446 8.92 4.32 -27.22
N PHE A 447 8.97 4.15 -25.89
CA PHE A 447 7.76 4.09 -25.05
C PHE A 447 6.96 5.40 -25.11
N GLY A 448 7.64 6.55 -25.21
CA GLY A 448 7.03 7.87 -25.34
C GLY A 448 7.21 8.78 -24.12
N GLY A 449 7.94 8.31 -23.10
CA GLY A 449 8.14 9.05 -21.86
C GLY A 449 6.96 8.92 -20.89
N THR A 450 6.86 9.82 -19.92
CA THR A 450 5.76 9.86 -18.93
C THR A 450 4.36 9.90 -19.58
N HIS A 451 4.26 10.56 -20.73
CA HIS A 451 3.04 10.55 -21.56
C HIS A 451 3.28 9.60 -22.73
N PRO A 452 2.79 8.34 -22.65
CA PRO A 452 3.15 7.30 -23.61
C PRO A 452 2.81 7.66 -25.06
N ALA A 453 3.69 7.24 -25.96
CA ALA A 453 3.35 7.20 -27.40
C ALA A 453 2.31 6.08 -27.67
N PRO A 454 1.71 6.00 -28.85
CA PRO A 454 0.76 4.93 -29.18
C PRO A 454 1.32 3.51 -28.92
N PHE A 455 2.63 3.34 -29.02
CA PHE A 455 3.32 2.09 -28.67
C PHE A 455 3.23 1.79 -27.15
N GLY A 456 3.51 2.78 -26.30
CA GLY A 456 3.44 2.62 -24.84
C GLY A 456 2.02 2.37 -24.35
N HIS A 457 1.03 3.05 -24.93
CA HIS A 457 -0.38 2.76 -24.62
C HIS A 457 -0.79 1.32 -24.93
N LYS A 458 -0.27 0.71 -26.01
CA LYS A 458 -0.52 -0.72 -26.31
C LYS A 458 0.04 -1.65 -25.23
N ILE A 459 1.17 -1.29 -24.60
CA ILE A 459 1.73 -2.08 -23.50
C ILE A 459 0.79 -2.04 -22.30
N TYR A 460 0.30 -0.87 -21.93
CA TYR A 460 -0.66 -0.71 -20.86
C TYR A 460 -1.96 -1.47 -21.14
N THR A 461 -2.50 -1.30 -22.34
CA THR A 461 -3.72 -2.01 -22.77
C THR A 461 -3.56 -3.51 -22.67
N ALA A 462 -2.47 -4.08 -23.18
CA ALA A 462 -2.23 -5.53 -23.17
C ALA A 462 -2.14 -6.10 -21.74
N ALA A 463 -1.66 -5.34 -20.76
CA ALA A 463 -1.67 -5.78 -19.36
C ALA A 463 -3.08 -5.78 -18.76
N ILE A 464 -3.91 -4.78 -19.10
CA ILE A 464 -5.30 -4.69 -18.66
C ILE A 464 -6.13 -5.81 -19.31
N GLU A 465 -5.93 -6.08 -20.60
CA GLU A 465 -6.57 -7.18 -21.34
C GLU A 465 -6.30 -8.53 -20.67
N LYS A 466 -5.08 -8.79 -20.18
CA LYS A 466 -4.75 -10.02 -19.43
C LYS A 466 -5.62 -10.18 -18.17
N VAL A 467 -5.92 -9.08 -17.48
CA VAL A 467 -6.80 -9.09 -16.30
C VAL A 467 -8.24 -9.40 -16.72
N LEU A 468 -8.72 -8.76 -17.78
CA LEU A 468 -10.05 -9.05 -18.31
C LEU A 468 -10.16 -10.51 -18.77
N ASP A 469 -9.12 -11.04 -19.43
CA ASP A 469 -9.07 -12.46 -19.83
C ASP A 469 -9.12 -13.40 -18.63
N ALA A 470 -8.37 -13.09 -17.57
CA ALA A 470 -8.30 -13.93 -16.37
C ALA A 470 -9.66 -14.05 -15.65
N PHE A 471 -10.49 -13.01 -15.70
CA PHE A 471 -11.82 -13.02 -15.08
C PHE A 471 -12.95 -13.40 -16.03
N THR A 472 -12.69 -13.49 -17.34
CA THR A 472 -13.72 -13.87 -18.33
C THR A 472 -14.08 -15.33 -18.21
N LYS A 473 -15.38 -15.61 -18.02
CA LYS A 473 -15.96 -16.95 -17.88
C LYS A 473 -17.34 -17.00 -18.55
N PRO A 474 -17.97 -18.19 -18.69
CA PRO A 474 -19.32 -18.27 -19.22
C PRO A 474 -20.32 -17.44 -18.42
N ALA A 475 -21.25 -16.75 -19.10
CA ALA A 475 -22.22 -15.82 -18.47
C ALA A 475 -22.98 -16.40 -17.27
N LYS A 476 -23.31 -17.69 -17.29
CA LYS A 476 -24.00 -18.41 -16.20
C LYS A 476 -23.17 -18.59 -14.92
N ASP A 477 -21.86 -18.36 -15.00
CA ASP A 477 -20.91 -18.59 -13.91
C ASP A 477 -20.56 -17.27 -13.18
N TYR A 478 -21.08 -16.14 -13.66
CA TYR A 478 -20.97 -14.87 -12.93
C TYR A 478 -21.95 -14.80 -11.77
N SER A 479 -21.48 -14.29 -10.65
CA SER A 479 -22.28 -14.15 -9.43
C SER A 479 -22.18 -12.73 -8.91
N ARG A 480 -23.28 -11.98 -9.00
CA ARG A 480 -23.33 -10.62 -8.46
C ARG A 480 -23.24 -10.62 -6.94
N LYS A 481 -22.22 -10.00 -6.38
CA LYS A 481 -21.92 -10.00 -4.96
C LYS A 481 -21.48 -8.61 -4.50
N GLN A 482 -21.99 -8.15 -3.36
CA GLN A 482 -21.51 -6.90 -2.77
C GLN A 482 -20.07 -7.04 -2.32
N HIS A 483 -19.25 -6.05 -2.63
CA HIS A 483 -17.92 -5.91 -2.05
C HIS A 483 -18.01 -5.60 -0.56
N SER A 484 -17.04 -6.08 0.20
CA SER A 484 -16.91 -5.75 1.61
C SER A 484 -16.52 -4.28 1.76
N LEU A 485 -17.26 -3.56 2.57
CA LEU A 485 -16.87 -2.22 3.02
C LEU A 485 -16.59 -2.29 4.52
N PRO A 486 -15.32 -2.44 4.94
CA PRO A 486 -14.96 -2.49 6.35
C PRO A 486 -15.53 -1.31 7.11
N GLU A 487 -16.06 -1.54 8.32
CA GLU A 487 -16.61 -0.47 9.17
C GLU A 487 -15.54 0.57 9.51
N LYS A 488 -14.33 0.08 9.85
CA LYS A 488 -13.18 0.94 10.13
C LYS A 488 -12.34 1.11 8.86
N PRO A 489 -12.06 2.35 8.43
CA PRO A 489 -11.10 2.61 7.36
C PRO A 489 -9.66 2.34 7.81
N LEU A 490 -8.71 2.31 6.87
CA LEU A 490 -7.26 2.31 7.15
C LEU A 490 -6.85 3.59 7.86
N GLU A 491 -7.42 4.72 7.42
CA GLU A 491 -7.15 6.05 7.99
C GLU A 491 -8.48 6.69 8.39
N ASP A 492 -8.66 6.98 9.69
CA ASP A 492 -9.92 7.51 10.26
C ASP A 492 -10.38 8.83 9.61
N ASP A 493 -9.44 9.57 8.99
CA ASP A 493 -9.70 10.85 8.33
C ASP A 493 -9.76 10.74 6.80
N CYS A 494 -9.92 9.53 6.23
CA CYS A 494 -10.01 9.35 4.78
C CYS A 494 -11.16 10.15 4.16
N TYR A 495 -10.99 10.55 2.89
CA TYR A 495 -11.91 11.47 2.20
C TYR A 495 -13.15 10.77 1.62
N GLU A 496 -13.76 9.88 2.40
CA GLU A 496 -14.90 9.05 1.97
C GLU A 496 -16.23 9.78 1.72
N ASN A 497 -16.35 11.05 2.17
CA ASN A 497 -17.48 11.93 1.94
C ASN A 497 -17.02 13.23 1.24
N GLY A 498 -15.87 13.15 0.57
CA GLY A 498 -15.28 14.29 -0.12
C GLY A 498 -16.21 14.89 -1.15
N ARG A 499 -16.42 16.21 -1.10
CA ARG A 499 -17.28 16.94 -2.04
C ARG A 499 -16.74 18.32 -2.33
N LEU A 500 -17.18 18.89 -3.46
CA LEU A 500 -16.86 20.24 -3.89
C LEU A 500 -17.95 21.21 -3.44
N LEU A 501 -17.54 22.38 -2.93
CA LEU A 501 -18.44 23.52 -2.75
C LEU A 501 -18.11 24.58 -3.81
N PRO A 502 -19.12 25.21 -4.42
CA PRO A 502 -18.88 26.21 -5.44
C PRO A 502 -18.14 27.44 -4.90
N PRO A 503 -17.40 28.19 -5.74
CA PRO A 503 -16.65 29.35 -5.30
C PRO A 503 -17.52 30.46 -4.68
N ALA A 504 -18.80 30.51 -5.05
CA ALA A 504 -19.79 31.44 -4.49
C ALA A 504 -20.21 31.11 -3.04
N SER A 505 -19.78 30.00 -2.44
CA SER A 505 -20.12 29.61 -1.06
C SER A 505 -19.54 30.54 0.01
N ALA A 506 -18.55 31.37 -0.33
CA ALA A 506 -17.98 32.34 0.61
C ALA A 506 -19.02 33.41 1.00
N LEU A 507 -19.24 33.60 2.31
CA LEU A 507 -20.29 34.48 2.84
C LEU A 507 -19.91 35.96 2.86
N LYS A 508 -18.63 36.27 3.13
CA LYS A 508 -18.13 37.63 3.27
C LYS A 508 -16.81 37.72 2.52
N THR A 509 -16.81 38.48 1.44
CA THR A 509 -15.61 38.69 0.62
C THR A 509 -15.24 40.18 0.60
N LYS A 510 -13.94 40.45 0.64
CA LYS A 510 -13.35 41.77 0.37
C LYS A 510 -12.16 41.57 -0.54
N GLY A 511 -12.12 42.29 -1.67
CA GLY A 511 -11.05 42.14 -2.66
C GLY A 511 -11.14 40.88 -3.52
N PHE A 512 -12.20 40.11 -3.36
CA PHE A 512 -12.56 38.99 -4.22
C PHE A 512 -13.76 39.35 -5.09
N ARG A 513 -13.77 38.86 -6.35
CA ARG A 513 -14.90 38.91 -7.26
C ARG A 513 -15.16 37.52 -7.85
N LEU A 514 -16.41 37.17 -8.07
CA LEU A 514 -16.77 35.96 -8.80
C LEU A 514 -16.73 36.29 -10.31
N GLU A 515 -15.96 35.53 -11.05
CA GLU A 515 -15.95 35.55 -12.51
C GLU A 515 -16.54 34.24 -13.03
N GLU A 516 -17.66 34.34 -13.74
CA GLU A 516 -18.38 33.15 -14.26
C GLU A 516 -17.64 32.51 -15.45
N ASP A 517 -16.81 33.24 -16.14
CA ASP A 517 -16.08 32.85 -17.33
C ASP A 517 -14.61 33.28 -17.20
N TRP A 518 -13.92 32.74 -16.19
CA TRP A 518 -12.55 33.14 -15.89
C TRP A 518 -11.53 32.50 -16.84
N ALA A 519 -10.59 33.32 -17.33
CA ALA A 519 -9.39 32.88 -17.99
C ALA A 519 -8.22 33.81 -17.64
N PRO A 520 -6.99 33.30 -17.48
CA PRO A 520 -5.84 34.16 -17.21
C PRO A 520 -5.47 34.97 -18.43
N ALA A 521 -5.01 36.23 -18.19
CA ALA A 521 -4.61 37.17 -19.24
C ALA A 521 -3.09 37.37 -19.35
N ASP A 522 -2.30 36.65 -18.54
CA ASP A 522 -0.85 36.83 -18.42
C ASP A 522 -0.02 36.00 -19.42
N GLY A 523 -0.66 35.19 -20.26
CA GLY A 523 -0.02 34.38 -21.30
C GLY A 523 0.64 33.09 -20.78
N ALA A 524 0.53 32.78 -19.47
CA ALA A 524 0.98 31.48 -18.93
C ALA A 524 0.08 30.34 -19.43
N GLY A 525 0.63 29.12 -19.46
CA GLY A 525 -0.13 27.95 -19.85
C GLY A 525 -1.32 27.69 -18.92
N THR A 526 -2.31 26.94 -19.41
CA THR A 526 -3.51 26.60 -18.63
C THR A 526 -3.90 25.13 -18.83
N ARG A 527 -4.73 24.61 -17.94
CA ARG A 527 -5.48 23.37 -18.15
C ARG A 527 -6.90 23.75 -18.60
N GLN A 528 -7.36 23.19 -19.71
CA GLN A 528 -8.62 23.60 -20.35
C GLN A 528 -9.85 23.41 -19.46
N GLN A 529 -9.84 22.42 -18.57
CA GLN A 529 -10.92 22.15 -17.61
C GLN A 529 -11.03 23.23 -16.51
N TYR A 530 -10.06 24.16 -16.42
CA TYR A 530 -9.96 25.18 -15.38
C TYR A 530 -10.02 26.60 -15.92
N VAL A 531 -10.32 26.76 -17.20
CA VAL A 531 -10.62 28.04 -17.83
C VAL A 531 -12.05 28.04 -18.32
N HIS A 532 -12.62 29.25 -18.47
CA HIS A 532 -14.02 29.43 -18.84
C HIS A 532 -15.01 28.78 -17.86
N VAL A 533 -14.67 28.83 -16.59
CA VAL A 533 -15.45 28.26 -15.49
C VAL A 533 -15.55 29.26 -14.34
N PRO A 534 -16.61 29.17 -13.50
CA PRO A 534 -16.77 30.04 -12.33
C PRO A 534 -15.56 29.97 -11.42
N THR A 535 -14.95 31.10 -11.12
CA THR A 535 -13.76 31.21 -10.28
C THR A 535 -13.88 32.45 -9.38
N LEU A 536 -13.60 32.29 -8.10
CA LEU A 536 -13.50 33.41 -7.16
C LEU A 536 -12.10 34.00 -7.21
N VAL A 537 -11.98 35.17 -7.77
CA VAL A 537 -10.71 35.81 -8.16
C VAL A 537 -10.31 36.91 -7.18
N CYS A 538 -9.07 36.86 -6.71
CA CYS A 538 -8.40 37.93 -5.95
C CYS A 538 -7.03 38.19 -6.58
N GLU A 539 -6.70 39.43 -6.95
CA GLU A 539 -5.42 39.78 -7.61
C GLU A 539 -4.52 40.69 -6.76
N GLU A 540 -5.09 41.44 -5.85
CA GLU A 540 -4.39 42.49 -5.09
C GLU A 540 -4.48 42.35 -3.58
N GLY A 541 -4.75 41.15 -3.12
CA GLY A 541 -4.99 40.86 -1.69
C GLY A 541 -6.43 41.07 -1.26
N GLY A 542 -6.91 40.21 -0.44
CA GLY A 542 -8.32 40.19 0.00
C GLY A 542 -8.55 39.30 1.20
N SER A 543 -9.82 39.18 1.60
CA SER A 543 -10.22 38.28 2.68
C SER A 543 -11.60 37.69 2.40
N LEU A 544 -11.84 36.50 2.92
CA LEU A 544 -13.14 35.83 2.87
C LEU A 544 -13.47 35.09 4.17
N THR A 545 -14.73 34.78 4.34
CA THR A 545 -15.23 33.89 5.37
C THR A 545 -16.09 32.81 4.72
N LEU A 546 -15.89 31.57 5.07
CA LEU A 546 -16.67 30.41 4.63
C LEU A 546 -17.16 29.65 5.87
N GLU A 547 -18.44 29.29 5.89
CA GLU A 547 -18.99 28.31 6.82
C GLU A 547 -19.13 26.97 6.09
N PHE A 548 -18.73 25.87 6.75
CA PHE A 548 -18.79 24.53 6.17
C PHE A 548 -19.10 23.50 7.25
N ASP A 549 -19.62 22.36 6.82
CA ASP A 549 -19.83 21.17 7.66
C ASP A 549 -18.89 20.06 7.22
N GLY A 550 -18.16 19.45 8.15
CA GLY A 550 -17.27 18.33 7.85
C GLY A 550 -16.11 18.21 8.83
N LYS A 551 -15.18 17.30 8.55
CA LYS A 551 -13.92 17.07 9.27
C LYS A 551 -12.71 17.65 8.55
N ALA A 552 -12.86 17.98 7.26
CA ALA A 552 -11.79 18.52 6.44
C ALA A 552 -12.25 19.72 5.62
N ILE A 553 -11.33 20.62 5.36
CA ILE A 553 -11.51 21.80 4.49
C ILE A 553 -10.26 22.04 3.68
N GLY A 554 -10.44 22.39 2.41
CA GLY A 554 -9.33 22.79 1.53
C GLY A 554 -9.77 23.77 0.46
N LEU A 555 -8.80 24.24 -0.31
CA LEU A 555 -8.95 25.15 -1.44
C LEU A 555 -8.54 24.44 -2.72
N TYR A 556 -9.43 24.33 -3.67
CA TYR A 556 -9.12 23.89 -5.02
C TYR A 556 -8.89 25.11 -5.87
N CYS A 557 -7.62 25.44 -6.09
CA CYS A 557 -7.17 26.66 -6.72
C CYS A 557 -6.60 26.42 -8.12
N THR A 558 -6.59 27.48 -8.93
CA THR A 558 -5.77 27.55 -10.12
C THR A 558 -4.52 28.38 -9.78
N CYS A 559 -3.37 27.71 -9.56
CA CYS A 559 -2.15 28.30 -9.03
C CYS A 559 -1.22 28.73 -10.18
N GLY A 560 -1.20 30.01 -10.48
CA GLY A 560 -0.40 30.62 -11.56
C GLY A 560 0.74 31.53 -11.06
N PRO A 561 1.35 32.33 -11.98
CA PRO A 561 2.49 33.18 -11.64
C PRO A 561 2.27 34.15 -10.47
N ASN A 562 1.04 34.62 -10.28
CA ASN A 562 0.68 35.52 -9.18
C ASN A 562 0.14 34.81 -7.92
N ALA A 563 0.18 33.47 -7.86
CA ALA A 563 -0.31 32.72 -6.70
C ALA A 563 0.40 33.17 -5.41
N GLY A 564 -0.40 33.69 -4.46
CA GLY A 564 0.08 34.39 -3.27
C GLY A 564 0.15 33.55 -2.02
N LYS A 565 0.42 34.21 -0.89
CA LYS A 565 0.42 33.59 0.44
C LYS A 565 -0.87 33.88 1.16
N LEU A 566 -1.35 32.88 1.90
CA LEU A 566 -2.60 32.95 2.66
C LEU A 566 -2.32 32.80 4.14
N SER A 567 -2.91 33.66 4.98
CA SER A 567 -3.11 33.39 6.38
C SER A 567 -4.56 33.01 6.64
N TYR A 568 -4.80 32.06 7.52
CA TYR A 568 -6.15 31.60 7.80
C TYR A 568 -6.34 31.12 9.24
N THR A 569 -7.59 31.12 9.64
CA THR A 569 -8.04 30.54 10.92
C THR A 569 -9.24 29.65 10.67
N ILE A 570 -9.36 28.59 11.43
CA ILE A 570 -10.57 27.75 11.50
C ILE A 570 -11.06 27.81 12.94
N ASP A 571 -12.30 28.26 13.16
CA ASP A 571 -12.92 28.49 14.48
C ASP A 571 -12.08 29.39 15.41
N GLY A 572 -11.31 30.30 14.83
CA GLY A 572 -10.44 31.20 15.55
C GLY A 572 -9.05 30.63 15.88
N LYS A 573 -8.78 29.36 15.67
CA LYS A 573 -7.43 28.78 15.75
C LYS A 573 -6.62 29.17 14.52
N GLU A 574 -5.43 29.72 14.75
CA GLU A 574 -4.50 30.08 13.67
C GLU A 574 -3.76 28.87 13.13
N TYR A 575 -3.52 28.84 11.84
CA TYR A 575 -2.74 27.83 11.12
C TYR A 575 -1.52 28.45 10.44
N PRO A 576 -0.50 27.67 10.06
CA PRO A 576 0.66 28.16 9.36
C PRO A 576 0.28 28.89 8.06
N ILE A 577 1.08 29.88 7.67
CA ILE A 577 0.91 30.58 6.39
C ILE A 577 1.09 29.57 5.25
N LEU A 578 0.09 29.49 4.37
CA LEU A 578 0.12 28.67 3.17
C LEU A 578 0.69 29.50 2.01
N ASP A 579 1.74 29.05 1.34
CA ASP A 579 2.15 29.57 0.04
C ASP A 579 1.46 28.74 -1.05
N THR A 580 0.61 29.38 -1.86
CA THR A 580 -0.13 28.66 -2.93
C THR A 580 0.67 28.55 -4.23
N PHE A 581 1.89 29.09 -4.26
CA PHE A 581 2.79 28.99 -5.40
C PHE A 581 3.45 27.61 -5.43
N THR A 582 3.25 26.89 -6.52
CA THR A 582 3.80 25.55 -6.76
C THR A 582 5.07 25.62 -7.62
N PRO A 583 5.88 24.56 -7.69
CA PRO A 583 7.02 24.49 -8.61
C PRO A 583 6.65 24.79 -10.09
N TRP A 584 5.42 24.50 -10.47
CA TRP A 584 4.88 24.65 -11.83
C TRP A 584 4.30 26.04 -12.12
N SER A 585 3.96 26.82 -11.09
CA SER A 585 3.22 28.09 -11.20
C SER A 585 3.93 29.19 -12.00
N ARG A 586 5.25 29.07 -12.22
CA ARG A 586 6.00 30.08 -13.00
C ARG A 586 5.53 30.24 -14.45
N GLY A 587 5.07 29.15 -15.05
CA GLY A 587 4.67 29.14 -16.46
C GLY A 587 3.32 28.50 -16.73
N LEU A 588 2.61 28.07 -15.67
CA LEU A 588 1.37 27.33 -15.79
C LEU A 588 0.39 27.73 -14.69
N HIS A 589 -0.83 28.07 -15.06
CA HIS A 589 -1.96 28.09 -14.16
C HIS A 589 -2.42 26.64 -13.92
N ILE A 590 -1.83 26.00 -12.89
CA ILE A 590 -2.05 24.58 -12.58
C ILE A 590 -3.21 24.43 -11.58
N PRO A 591 -4.13 23.48 -11.78
CA PRO A 591 -5.06 23.09 -10.73
C PRO A 591 -4.30 22.47 -9.55
N TRP A 592 -4.57 22.98 -8.35
CA TRP A 592 -3.91 22.50 -7.16
C TRP A 592 -4.84 22.50 -5.97
N LEU A 593 -4.87 21.39 -5.26
CA LEU A 593 -5.64 21.26 -4.04
C LEU A 593 -4.73 21.48 -2.83
N HIS A 594 -5.12 22.43 -2.00
CA HIS A 594 -4.49 22.70 -0.71
C HIS A 594 -5.44 22.26 0.41
N ILE A 595 -5.13 21.19 1.13
CA ILE A 595 -5.84 20.83 2.35
C ILE A 595 -5.39 21.78 3.46
N LEU A 596 -6.35 22.48 4.06
CA LEU A 596 -6.11 23.44 5.13
C LEU A 596 -6.18 22.79 6.52
N ALA A 597 -7.07 21.82 6.68
CA ALA A 597 -7.19 20.94 7.84
C ALA A 597 -7.96 19.68 7.45
N ASN A 598 -7.65 18.54 8.06
CA ASN A 598 -8.31 17.25 7.83
C ASN A 598 -8.58 16.45 9.13
N ASP A 599 -8.36 17.09 10.29
CA ASP A 599 -8.49 16.51 11.62
C ASP A 599 -9.47 17.28 12.51
N LEU A 600 -10.45 17.93 11.90
CA LEU A 600 -11.46 18.69 12.63
C LEU A 600 -12.50 17.75 13.25
N GLU A 601 -13.10 18.17 14.38
CA GLU A 601 -14.25 17.48 14.93
C GLU A 601 -15.42 17.51 13.92
N PRO A 602 -16.22 16.44 13.80
CA PRO A 602 -17.38 16.46 12.91
C PRO A 602 -18.36 17.58 13.27
N GLY A 603 -18.68 18.46 12.33
CA GLY A 603 -19.64 19.54 12.59
C GLY A 603 -19.44 20.77 11.75
N ARG A 604 -20.08 21.87 12.20
CA ARG A 604 -20.03 23.16 11.53
C ARG A 604 -18.82 23.98 11.97
N HIS A 605 -18.07 24.48 10.99
CA HIS A 605 -16.86 25.25 11.18
C HIS A 605 -16.87 26.56 10.40
N VAL A 606 -15.99 27.48 10.79
CA VAL A 606 -15.83 28.79 10.16
C VAL A 606 -14.39 29.00 9.75
N LEU A 607 -14.12 28.95 8.46
CA LEU A 607 -12.85 29.36 7.84
C LEU A 607 -12.86 30.88 7.64
N LYS A 608 -11.82 31.56 8.15
CA LYS A 608 -11.50 32.96 7.77
C LYS A 608 -10.13 32.97 7.13
N MET A 609 -10.05 33.51 5.92
CA MET A 609 -8.84 33.54 5.13
C MET A 609 -8.52 34.95 4.66
N LYS A 610 -7.21 35.25 4.54
CA LYS A 610 -6.71 36.52 4.01
C LYS A 610 -5.53 36.25 3.07
N VAL A 611 -5.63 36.80 1.88
CA VAL A 611 -4.52 36.86 0.92
C VAL A 611 -3.55 37.96 1.38
N LEU A 612 -2.29 37.59 1.60
CA LEU A 612 -1.27 38.51 2.12
C LEU A 612 -0.73 39.38 0.99
N LYS A 613 -0.43 40.64 1.32
CA LYS A 613 0.26 41.55 0.40
C LYS A 613 1.72 41.12 0.24
N GLY A 614 2.24 41.17 -0.97
CA GLY A 614 3.61 40.79 -1.30
C GLY A 614 3.88 40.89 -2.78
N GLU A 615 4.98 40.31 -3.24
CA GLU A 615 5.30 40.25 -4.69
C GLU A 615 4.26 39.43 -5.47
N ARG A 616 3.71 38.39 -4.83
CA ARG A 616 2.60 37.56 -5.31
C ARG A 616 1.44 37.72 -4.33
N GLN A 617 0.28 38.09 -4.81
CA GLN A 617 -0.89 38.36 -3.96
C GLN A 617 -2.22 37.93 -4.61
N GLY A 618 -2.15 37.06 -5.60
CA GLY A 618 -3.32 36.47 -6.28
C GLY A 618 -3.82 35.21 -5.56
N CYS A 619 -5.12 34.96 -5.68
CA CYS A 619 -5.77 33.74 -5.26
C CYS A 619 -6.98 33.47 -6.17
N TYR A 620 -7.01 32.30 -6.80
CA TYR A 620 -8.00 31.92 -7.80
C TYR A 620 -8.65 30.61 -7.35
N ILE A 621 -9.81 30.70 -6.67
CA ILE A 621 -10.48 29.55 -6.06
C ILE A 621 -11.55 29.04 -7.04
N ARG A 622 -11.35 27.82 -7.51
CA ARG A 622 -12.31 27.10 -8.36
C ARG A 622 -13.41 26.44 -7.50
N ASN A 623 -13.02 25.81 -6.40
CA ASN A 623 -13.94 25.20 -5.43
C ASN A 623 -13.31 25.25 -4.04
N TYR A 624 -14.14 25.11 -3.02
CA TYR A 624 -13.73 24.62 -1.72
C TYR A 624 -13.95 23.12 -1.69
N VAL A 625 -13.13 22.39 -0.94
CA VAL A 625 -13.31 20.95 -0.72
C VAL A 625 -13.62 20.70 0.74
N VAL A 626 -14.58 19.83 1.01
CA VAL A 626 -15.00 19.45 2.37
C VAL A 626 -15.24 17.94 2.44
N ASN A 627 -14.98 17.33 3.61
CA ASN A 627 -15.15 15.89 3.84
C ASN A 627 -15.88 15.64 5.16
#